data_58d39b47cc6d44c0a54ad8c05ef4e8dd
#
_entry.id   58d39b47cc6d44c0a54ad8c05ef4e8dd
#
_cell.length_a   1.000
_cell.length_b   1.000
_cell.length_c   1.000
_cell.angle_alpha   90.00
_cell.angle_beta   90.00
_cell.angle_gamma   90.00
#
_symmetry.space_group_name_H-M   'P 1'
#
loop_
_entity.id
_entity.type
_entity.pdbx_description
1 polymer ?
#
loop_
_entity_poly.entity_id
_entity_poly.type
_entity_poly.pdbx_seq_one_letter_code
_entity_poly.pdbx_strand_id
1 'polypeptide(L)'
;MASLSLKHIYKVYPNGVKAVNDFTMDIDDKEFIVFVGPSGCGKSTTLRMIAGLEDITSGELRIGDAVVNDVEPKDRDIAMVFQNYALYPHMTVYENMAFGLKLRRVPKDEIDRRVKEAADILGISDFLDRKPKAMSGGQRQRVALGRAIVREPKVFLLDEPLSNLDAKLRTTMRTEISKLHRKLQTTFIYVTHDQIEAMTMGTRIVVMKDGFIQQIDTPSNLYRYPVNKFVAGFIGTPQMNFYKGKILKKGDSVSITFDDTDVEMEAPYDYFCKAEDKYLDGSTPVIFGIRAEHLSVDPDKFKCKAKCKVSNVEELGVESYVYADFNRNAETNIQESPTRAVIKAPSGTALSTGDVVEVSVDVSNIHVFDAETEKTIMPRIPEKTVLNVTVSGGKMNVCGSDIPVPEALKLPDGDYELVAPLSSVSRGKSIKVDYVDCEKTGDVFLAHCKAGGKDLYTVTDGDAPFDGVDLDLKRCGFYKDGVEVASPIITENRVFGKFARKRVIGEKTVGGKIRKMPVFRYSFEIEGASIPCPDEKAERILAAGIKNIFKKRLEFGFSPDSVAMAQEGFDAEVSSVKDYGNGSRYVVLRTATGEICVSCGDNIEGPVKVLPDADKISVYDPDGGIRLI
;
A
#
# COMPACT_ATOMS: atom_id res chain seq x y z
N MET A 1 -1.31 22.57 4.36
CA MET A 1 -1.93 21.47 3.64
C MET A 1 -2.67 20.64 4.66
N ALA A 2 -3.60 19.79 4.34
CA ALA A 2 -4.51 19.33 5.39
C ALA A 2 -4.59 17.80 5.43
N SER A 3 -4.19 17.23 6.56
CA SER A 3 -4.64 15.93 7.03
C SER A 3 -6.13 15.97 7.40
N LEU A 4 -6.78 14.82 7.41
CA LEU A 4 -8.13 14.68 7.96
C LEU A 4 -8.12 13.60 9.03
N SER A 5 -8.92 13.80 10.07
CA SER A 5 -9.17 12.80 11.11
C SER A 5 -10.67 12.62 11.28
N LEU A 6 -11.13 11.40 11.08
CA LEU A 6 -12.50 10.97 11.32
C LEU A 6 -12.46 10.03 12.52
N LYS A 7 -13.06 10.40 13.64
CA LYS A 7 -13.07 9.59 14.87
C LYS A 7 -14.48 9.23 15.26
N HIS A 8 -14.78 7.94 15.22
CA HIS A 8 -16.07 7.37 15.63
C HIS A 8 -17.26 8.08 14.98
N ILE A 9 -17.19 8.31 13.65
CA ILE A 9 -18.24 8.99 12.89
C ILE A 9 -19.43 8.06 12.69
N TYR A 10 -20.61 8.54 13.08
CA TYR A 10 -21.89 7.87 12.87
C TYR A 10 -22.85 8.77 12.09
N LYS A 11 -23.65 8.13 11.23
CA LYS A 11 -24.80 8.75 10.60
C LYS A 11 -26.03 7.89 10.77
N VAL A 12 -27.01 8.42 11.50
CA VAL A 12 -28.34 7.82 11.68
C VAL A 12 -29.37 8.82 11.15
N TYR A 13 -30.14 8.40 10.17
CA TYR A 13 -31.23 9.23 9.62
C TYR A 13 -32.46 9.22 10.54
N PRO A 14 -33.38 10.21 10.42
CA PRO A 14 -34.58 10.30 11.27
C PRO A 14 -35.51 9.07 11.21
N ASN A 15 -35.46 8.32 10.11
CA ASN A 15 -36.17 7.05 9.93
C ASN A 15 -35.49 5.84 10.59
N GLY A 16 -34.42 6.06 11.37
CA GLY A 16 -33.66 5.00 12.06
C GLY A 16 -32.62 4.28 11.22
N VAL A 17 -32.48 4.59 9.94
CA VAL A 17 -31.47 3.97 9.07
C VAL A 17 -30.07 4.44 9.49
N LYS A 18 -29.22 3.48 9.85
CA LYS A 18 -27.80 3.71 10.17
C LYS A 18 -27.00 3.60 8.87
N ALA A 19 -26.65 4.73 8.28
CA ALA A 19 -25.94 4.80 7.01
C ALA A 19 -24.41 4.69 7.16
N VAL A 20 -23.87 5.14 8.32
CA VAL A 20 -22.45 5.06 8.66
C VAL A 20 -22.34 4.69 10.13
N ASN A 21 -21.51 3.69 10.42
CA ASN A 21 -21.32 3.13 11.74
C ASN A 21 -19.83 3.11 12.08
N ASP A 22 -19.44 3.81 13.14
CA ASP A 22 -18.09 3.84 13.71
C ASP A 22 -16.97 4.03 12.67
N PHE A 23 -17.18 4.99 11.76
CA PHE A 23 -16.16 5.27 10.75
C PHE A 23 -14.99 6.02 11.39
N THR A 24 -13.86 5.31 11.54
CA THR A 24 -12.64 5.86 12.14
C THR A 24 -11.48 5.70 11.17
N MET A 25 -10.85 6.84 10.81
CA MET A 25 -9.72 6.89 9.88
C MET A 25 -8.95 8.19 10.01
N ASP A 26 -7.63 8.10 10.02
CA ASP A 26 -6.74 9.23 9.81
C ASP A 26 -6.22 9.22 8.36
N ILE A 27 -6.23 10.39 7.73
CA ILE A 27 -5.79 10.61 6.35
C ILE A 27 -4.66 11.63 6.38
N ASP A 28 -3.50 11.22 5.91
CA ASP A 28 -2.33 12.08 5.84
C ASP A 28 -2.46 13.13 4.72
N ASP A 29 -1.70 14.22 4.86
CA ASP A 29 -1.61 15.23 3.81
C ASP A 29 -1.12 14.60 2.49
N LYS A 30 -1.75 15.02 1.37
CA LYS A 30 -1.43 14.55 0.01
C LYS A 30 -1.79 13.10 -0.30
N GLU A 31 -2.52 12.40 0.55
CA GLU A 31 -3.02 11.07 0.20
C GLU A 31 -4.15 11.12 -0.84
N PHE A 32 -4.23 10.06 -1.62
CA PHE A 32 -5.36 9.77 -2.50
C PHE A 32 -6.17 8.62 -1.92
N ILE A 33 -7.23 8.94 -1.17
CA ILE A 33 -8.08 7.93 -0.53
C ILE A 33 -9.26 7.59 -1.43
N VAL A 34 -9.54 6.30 -1.60
CA VAL A 34 -10.70 5.84 -2.36
C VAL A 34 -11.67 5.09 -1.45
N PHE A 35 -12.92 5.52 -1.41
CA PHE A 35 -14.01 4.79 -0.78
C PHE A 35 -14.68 3.89 -1.83
N VAL A 36 -14.72 2.59 -1.58
CA VAL A 36 -15.27 1.59 -2.48
C VAL A 36 -16.19 0.63 -1.73
N GLY A 37 -17.19 0.08 -2.41
CA GLY A 37 -18.14 -0.87 -1.84
C GLY A 37 -19.46 -0.90 -2.61
N PRO A 38 -20.39 -1.80 -2.26
CA PRO A 38 -21.70 -1.91 -2.89
C PRO A 38 -22.52 -0.61 -2.81
N SER A 39 -23.54 -0.52 -3.65
CA SER A 39 -24.49 0.59 -3.58
C SER A 39 -25.17 0.64 -2.21
N GLY A 40 -25.33 1.84 -1.64
CA GLY A 40 -25.96 2.02 -0.33
C GLY A 40 -25.10 1.74 0.90
N CYS A 41 -23.81 1.38 0.75
CA CYS A 41 -22.94 1.07 1.90
C CYS A 41 -22.39 2.30 2.65
N GLY A 42 -22.83 3.53 2.34
CA GLY A 42 -22.48 4.73 3.11
C GLY A 42 -21.39 5.62 2.51
N LYS A 43 -20.75 5.28 1.38
CA LYS A 43 -19.64 6.04 0.76
C LYS A 43 -19.95 7.52 0.52
N SER A 44 -20.98 7.79 -0.31
CA SER A 44 -21.38 9.18 -0.62
C SER A 44 -21.92 9.92 0.61
N THR A 45 -22.54 9.20 1.55
CA THR A 45 -22.95 9.79 2.83
C THR A 45 -21.74 10.26 3.63
N THR A 46 -20.70 9.44 3.75
CA THR A 46 -19.44 9.79 4.42
C THR A 46 -18.78 10.98 3.72
N LEU A 47 -18.69 10.94 2.37
CA LEU A 47 -18.13 12.05 1.60
C LEU A 47 -18.92 13.37 1.84
N ARG A 48 -20.25 13.30 1.88
CA ARG A 48 -21.10 14.47 2.14
C ARG A 48 -20.98 15.00 3.57
N MET A 49 -20.77 14.13 4.56
CA MET A 49 -20.47 14.55 5.93
C MET A 49 -19.12 15.31 5.99
N ILE A 50 -18.09 14.84 5.28
CA ILE A 50 -16.82 15.56 5.16
C ILE A 50 -17.04 16.91 4.48
N ALA A 51 -17.88 16.95 3.47
CA ALA A 51 -18.24 18.20 2.78
C ALA A 51 -19.08 19.16 3.60
N GLY A 52 -19.70 18.73 4.72
CA GLY A 52 -20.68 19.50 5.49
C GLY A 52 -22.04 19.63 4.81
N LEU A 53 -22.31 18.77 3.80
CA LEU A 53 -23.61 18.69 3.11
C LEU A 53 -24.56 17.71 3.78
N GLU A 54 -24.07 16.98 4.77
CA GLU A 54 -24.81 16.02 5.58
C GLU A 54 -24.32 16.15 7.03
N ASP A 55 -25.21 16.20 7.98
CA ASP A 55 -24.87 16.33 9.39
C ASP A 55 -24.30 15.03 9.95
N ILE A 56 -23.29 15.13 10.79
CA ILE A 56 -22.72 14.04 11.57
C ILE A 56 -23.61 13.82 12.80
N THR A 57 -24.07 12.58 13.02
CA THR A 57 -24.92 12.28 14.19
C THR A 57 -24.09 12.22 15.48
N SER A 58 -22.90 11.61 15.44
CA SER A 58 -21.92 11.60 16.52
C SER A 58 -20.53 11.31 16.00
N GLY A 59 -19.51 11.58 16.81
CA GLY A 59 -18.10 11.48 16.45
C GLY A 59 -17.49 12.85 16.14
N GLU A 60 -16.21 12.86 15.79
CA GLU A 60 -15.44 14.08 15.54
C GLU A 60 -14.78 14.03 14.16
N LEU A 61 -14.97 15.09 13.36
CA LEU A 61 -14.30 15.30 12.09
C LEU A 61 -13.35 16.51 12.21
N ARG A 62 -12.09 16.30 11.86
CA ARG A 62 -11.09 17.37 11.75
C ARG A 62 -10.58 17.51 10.33
N ILE A 63 -10.27 18.74 9.93
CA ILE A 63 -9.51 19.09 8.73
C ILE A 63 -8.31 19.94 9.20
N GLY A 64 -7.11 19.38 9.13
CA GLY A 64 -5.96 19.89 9.87
C GLY A 64 -6.26 19.88 11.37
N ASP A 65 -5.92 20.96 12.07
CA ASP A 65 -6.14 21.08 13.51
C ASP A 65 -7.57 21.50 13.91
N ALA A 66 -8.43 21.83 12.93
CA ALA A 66 -9.76 22.37 13.20
C ALA A 66 -10.83 21.27 13.22
N VAL A 67 -11.65 21.22 14.29
CA VAL A 67 -12.90 20.45 14.30
C VAL A 67 -13.91 21.16 13.42
N VAL A 68 -14.51 20.43 12.46
CA VAL A 68 -15.38 21.00 11.43
C VAL A 68 -16.81 20.47 11.44
N ASN A 69 -17.21 19.76 12.50
CA ASN A 69 -18.57 19.20 12.59
C ASN A 69 -19.66 20.25 12.28
N ASP A 70 -19.58 21.40 12.93
CA ASP A 70 -20.58 22.49 12.83
C ASP A 70 -20.15 23.61 11.86
N VAL A 71 -19.05 23.41 11.10
CA VAL A 71 -18.57 24.40 10.12
C VAL A 71 -19.35 24.24 8.82
N GLU A 72 -19.90 25.36 8.30
CA GLU A 72 -20.61 25.34 7.02
C GLU A 72 -19.72 24.91 5.85
N PRO A 73 -20.27 24.25 4.80
CA PRO A 73 -19.51 23.76 3.63
C PRO A 73 -18.61 24.81 2.97
N LYS A 74 -19.05 26.07 2.91
CA LYS A 74 -18.31 27.17 2.29
C LYS A 74 -17.01 27.53 3.02
N ASP A 75 -16.96 27.24 4.34
CA ASP A 75 -15.87 27.64 5.24
C ASP A 75 -14.91 26.47 5.59
N ARG A 76 -15.19 25.23 5.09
CA ARG A 76 -14.34 24.04 5.29
C ARG A 76 -13.09 24.00 4.42
N ASP A 77 -12.92 24.95 3.50
CA ASP A 77 -11.80 25.02 2.54
C ASP A 77 -11.63 23.74 1.69
N ILE A 78 -12.75 23.18 1.26
CA ILE A 78 -12.83 22.00 0.41
C ILE A 78 -13.42 22.33 -0.96
N ALA A 79 -13.20 21.47 -1.94
CA ALA A 79 -13.92 21.49 -3.22
C ALA A 79 -14.52 20.14 -3.52
N MET A 80 -15.77 20.11 -3.96
CA MET A 80 -16.48 18.87 -4.31
C MET A 80 -16.88 18.86 -5.77
N VAL A 81 -16.62 17.73 -6.43
CA VAL A 81 -17.10 17.40 -7.77
C VAL A 81 -18.18 16.33 -7.64
N PHE A 82 -19.38 16.65 -8.11
CA PHE A 82 -20.54 15.77 -8.03
C PHE A 82 -20.60 14.84 -9.25
N GLN A 83 -21.28 13.73 -9.13
CA GLN A 83 -21.51 12.72 -10.15
C GLN A 83 -22.09 13.29 -11.46
N ASN A 84 -22.99 14.29 -11.35
CA ASN A 84 -23.62 14.97 -12.50
C ASN A 84 -22.89 16.24 -12.95
N TYR A 85 -21.63 16.45 -12.44
CA TYR A 85 -20.78 17.61 -12.68
C TYR A 85 -21.34 18.94 -12.17
N ALA A 86 -22.64 19.09 -12.00
CA ALA A 86 -23.37 20.27 -11.52
C ALA A 86 -22.90 21.60 -12.18
N LEU A 87 -22.65 21.56 -13.50
CA LEU A 87 -22.26 22.77 -14.26
C LEU A 87 -23.48 23.67 -14.50
N TYR A 88 -23.24 24.99 -14.49
CA TYR A 88 -24.25 25.98 -14.85
C TYR A 88 -24.40 26.02 -16.38
N PRO A 89 -25.54 25.55 -16.95
CA PRO A 89 -25.64 25.33 -18.40
C PRO A 89 -25.72 26.64 -19.22
N HIS A 90 -26.10 27.74 -18.59
CA HIS A 90 -26.19 29.05 -19.23
C HIS A 90 -24.88 29.84 -19.23
N MET A 91 -23.92 29.45 -18.40
CA MET A 91 -22.58 30.03 -18.29
C MET A 91 -21.60 29.36 -19.24
N THR A 92 -20.60 30.11 -19.70
CA THR A 92 -19.44 29.58 -20.43
C THR A 92 -18.55 28.72 -19.52
N VAL A 93 -17.57 28.02 -20.08
CA VAL A 93 -16.54 27.29 -19.30
C VAL A 93 -15.80 28.24 -18.37
N TYR A 94 -15.33 29.37 -18.91
CA TYR A 94 -14.67 30.40 -18.11
C TYR A 94 -15.56 30.87 -16.94
N GLU A 95 -16.82 31.19 -17.21
CA GLU A 95 -17.75 31.66 -16.19
C GLU A 95 -18.03 30.59 -15.12
N ASN A 96 -18.18 29.31 -15.51
CA ASN A 96 -18.33 28.21 -14.58
C ASN A 96 -17.13 28.10 -13.63
N MET A 97 -15.90 28.18 -14.18
CA MET A 97 -14.67 28.11 -13.38
C MET A 97 -14.53 29.36 -12.47
N ALA A 98 -14.78 30.53 -13.00
CA ALA A 98 -14.64 31.81 -12.30
C ALA A 98 -15.69 32.04 -11.21
N PHE A 99 -16.84 31.34 -11.25
CA PHE A 99 -18.01 31.66 -10.43
C PHE A 99 -17.70 31.69 -8.94
N GLY A 100 -17.04 30.66 -8.40
CA GLY A 100 -16.70 30.58 -6.99
C GLY A 100 -15.73 31.67 -6.51
N LEU A 101 -14.81 32.10 -7.38
CA LEU A 101 -13.87 33.19 -7.09
C LEU A 101 -14.57 34.56 -7.10
N LYS A 102 -15.52 34.75 -8.04
CA LYS A 102 -16.35 35.98 -8.09
C LYS A 102 -17.17 36.15 -6.81
N LEU A 103 -17.77 35.06 -6.29
CA LEU A 103 -18.54 35.10 -5.03
C LEU A 103 -17.65 35.48 -3.83
N ARG A 104 -16.39 35.04 -3.84
CA ARG A 104 -15.38 35.39 -2.82
C ARG A 104 -14.75 36.76 -3.03
N ARG A 105 -15.21 37.53 -4.05
CA ARG A 105 -14.73 38.87 -4.40
C ARG A 105 -13.23 38.94 -4.69
N VAL A 106 -12.67 37.86 -5.27
CA VAL A 106 -11.28 37.83 -5.74
C VAL A 106 -11.10 38.86 -6.88
N PRO A 107 -9.96 39.59 -6.95
CA PRO A 107 -9.69 40.54 -8.02
C PRO A 107 -9.78 39.89 -9.41
N LYS A 108 -10.25 40.65 -10.40
CA LYS A 108 -10.52 40.14 -11.76
C LYS A 108 -9.28 39.58 -12.44
N ASP A 109 -8.14 40.22 -12.26
CA ASP A 109 -6.88 39.79 -12.85
C ASP A 109 -6.40 38.45 -12.27
N GLU A 110 -6.60 38.23 -10.97
CA GLU A 110 -6.30 37.00 -10.30
C GLU A 110 -7.27 35.87 -10.70
N ILE A 111 -8.55 36.19 -10.90
CA ILE A 111 -9.53 35.22 -11.45
C ILE A 111 -9.08 34.77 -12.85
N ASP A 112 -8.71 35.71 -13.71
CA ASP A 112 -8.29 35.41 -15.08
C ASP A 112 -7.03 34.54 -15.10
N ARG A 113 -6.05 34.85 -14.26
CA ARG A 113 -4.84 34.07 -14.09
C ARG A 113 -5.14 32.62 -13.67
N ARG A 114 -5.88 32.44 -12.56
CA ARG A 114 -6.22 31.11 -12.02
C ARG A 114 -7.06 30.27 -12.98
N VAL A 115 -8.02 30.88 -13.68
CA VAL A 115 -8.86 30.17 -14.65
C VAL A 115 -8.01 29.70 -15.84
N LYS A 116 -7.11 30.54 -16.38
CA LYS A 116 -6.23 30.14 -17.47
C LYS A 116 -5.26 29.04 -17.05
N GLU A 117 -4.61 29.17 -15.89
CA GLU A 117 -3.72 28.13 -15.36
C GLU A 117 -4.44 26.79 -15.17
N ALA A 118 -5.64 26.80 -14.58
CA ALA A 118 -6.43 25.58 -14.41
C ALA A 118 -6.89 24.99 -15.76
N ALA A 119 -7.23 25.84 -16.72
CA ALA A 119 -7.63 25.42 -18.05
C ALA A 119 -6.45 24.77 -18.82
N ASP A 120 -5.24 25.32 -18.70
CA ASP A 120 -4.03 24.75 -19.28
C ASP A 120 -3.65 23.40 -18.64
N ILE A 121 -3.76 23.29 -17.30
CA ILE A 121 -3.55 22.03 -16.58
C ILE A 121 -4.44 20.92 -17.11
N LEU A 122 -5.70 21.25 -17.45
CA LEU A 122 -6.74 20.32 -17.88
C LEU A 122 -6.85 20.16 -19.40
N GLY A 123 -6.08 20.94 -20.18
CA GLY A 123 -6.14 20.94 -21.65
C GLY A 123 -7.50 21.37 -22.19
N ILE A 124 -8.10 22.42 -21.61
CA ILE A 124 -9.39 22.97 -22.02
C ILE A 124 -9.37 24.47 -22.35
N SER A 125 -8.18 25.04 -22.54
CA SER A 125 -7.97 26.46 -22.82
C SER A 125 -8.74 26.91 -24.07
N ASP A 126 -8.82 26.10 -25.13
CA ASP A 126 -9.56 26.38 -26.37
C ASP A 126 -11.09 26.36 -26.20
N PHE A 127 -11.59 25.95 -25.04
CA PHE A 127 -13.04 25.79 -24.80
C PHE A 127 -13.60 26.81 -23.82
N LEU A 128 -12.80 27.77 -23.35
CA LEU A 128 -13.20 28.72 -22.29
C LEU A 128 -14.48 29.50 -22.63
N ASP A 129 -14.70 29.83 -23.90
CA ASP A 129 -15.87 30.58 -24.36
C ASP A 129 -17.07 29.69 -24.71
N ARG A 130 -16.93 28.36 -24.67
CA ARG A 130 -18.01 27.43 -24.98
C ARG A 130 -18.94 27.24 -23.77
N LYS A 131 -20.18 26.84 -24.04
CA LYS A 131 -21.15 26.44 -23.00
C LYS A 131 -21.13 24.91 -22.82
N PRO A 132 -21.45 24.38 -21.62
CA PRO A 132 -21.44 22.96 -21.32
C PRO A 132 -22.28 22.10 -22.29
N LYS A 133 -23.36 22.65 -22.84
CA LYS A 133 -24.22 21.95 -23.81
C LYS A 133 -23.48 21.56 -25.10
N ALA A 134 -22.45 22.31 -25.48
CA ALA A 134 -21.65 22.07 -26.68
C ALA A 134 -20.36 21.25 -26.41
N MET A 135 -20.33 20.48 -25.32
CA MET A 135 -19.15 19.75 -24.88
C MET A 135 -19.42 18.25 -24.68
N SER A 136 -18.38 17.43 -24.91
CA SER A 136 -18.43 15.99 -24.60
C SER A 136 -18.48 15.73 -23.09
N GLY A 137 -18.80 14.51 -22.68
CA GLY A 137 -18.82 14.10 -21.26
C GLY A 137 -17.49 14.38 -20.56
N GLY A 138 -16.37 13.96 -21.14
CA GLY A 138 -15.04 14.19 -20.56
C GLY A 138 -14.63 15.66 -20.53
N GLN A 139 -15.04 16.46 -21.52
CA GLN A 139 -14.81 17.90 -21.48
C GLN A 139 -15.60 18.56 -20.35
N ARG A 140 -16.89 18.18 -20.15
CA ARG A 140 -17.69 18.68 -19.02
C ARG A 140 -17.08 18.30 -17.67
N GLN A 141 -16.57 17.08 -17.54
CA GLN A 141 -15.86 16.65 -16.34
C GLN A 141 -14.60 17.50 -16.06
N ARG A 142 -13.76 17.75 -17.09
CA ARG A 142 -12.61 18.64 -16.92
C ARG A 142 -13.01 20.04 -16.49
N VAL A 143 -14.12 20.57 -16.98
CA VAL A 143 -14.65 21.87 -16.51
C VAL A 143 -15.06 21.80 -15.02
N ALA A 144 -15.69 20.70 -14.58
CA ALA A 144 -16.06 20.54 -13.18
C ALA A 144 -14.82 20.44 -12.27
N LEU A 145 -13.78 19.71 -12.72
CA LEU A 145 -12.47 19.67 -12.04
C LEU A 145 -11.83 21.07 -12.03
N GLY A 146 -11.86 21.81 -13.14
CA GLY A 146 -11.33 23.17 -13.23
C GLY A 146 -12.01 24.13 -12.25
N ARG A 147 -13.34 24.04 -12.13
CA ARG A 147 -14.10 24.81 -11.14
C ARG A 147 -13.67 24.51 -9.69
N ALA A 148 -13.23 23.28 -9.41
CA ALA A 148 -12.70 22.89 -8.12
C ALA A 148 -11.25 23.39 -7.92
N ILE A 149 -10.38 23.24 -8.91
CA ILE A 149 -8.94 23.59 -8.88
C ILE A 149 -8.72 25.08 -8.64
N VAL A 150 -9.45 25.96 -9.36
CA VAL A 150 -9.28 27.41 -9.24
C VAL A 150 -9.46 27.95 -7.81
N ARG A 151 -10.09 27.20 -6.94
CA ARG A 151 -10.30 27.54 -5.53
C ARG A 151 -9.09 27.21 -4.65
N GLU A 152 -8.13 26.42 -5.14
CA GLU A 152 -6.98 25.94 -4.39
C GLU A 152 -7.38 25.34 -3.03
N PRO A 153 -8.29 24.37 -3.00
CA PRO A 153 -8.81 23.84 -1.74
C PRO A 153 -7.77 22.98 -1.03
N LYS A 154 -7.91 22.84 0.29
CA LYS A 154 -7.08 21.91 1.07
C LYS A 154 -7.40 20.45 0.80
N VAL A 155 -8.65 20.13 0.45
CA VAL A 155 -9.12 18.76 0.18
C VAL A 155 -10.03 18.74 -1.03
N PHE A 156 -9.80 17.79 -1.93
CA PHE A 156 -10.68 17.50 -3.06
C PHE A 156 -11.59 16.32 -2.74
N LEU A 157 -12.88 16.49 -2.93
CA LEU A 157 -13.90 15.46 -2.76
C LEU A 157 -14.53 15.13 -4.12
N LEU A 158 -14.49 13.88 -4.53
CA LEU A 158 -14.94 13.42 -5.85
C LEU A 158 -15.99 12.31 -5.66
N ASP A 159 -17.29 12.63 -5.94
CA ASP A 159 -18.40 11.69 -5.79
C ASP A 159 -18.72 11.04 -7.14
N GLU A 160 -18.23 9.84 -7.38
CA GLU A 160 -18.38 9.04 -8.60
C GLU A 160 -18.16 9.82 -9.92
N PRO A 161 -17.07 10.57 -10.08
CA PRO A 161 -16.93 11.52 -11.18
C PRO A 161 -16.83 10.86 -12.56
N LEU A 162 -16.52 9.57 -12.66
CA LEU A 162 -16.33 8.84 -13.91
C LEU A 162 -17.52 7.95 -14.32
N SER A 163 -18.56 7.84 -13.47
CA SER A 163 -19.67 6.89 -13.67
C SER A 163 -20.45 7.12 -14.99
N ASN A 164 -20.54 8.38 -15.45
CA ASN A 164 -21.28 8.78 -16.66
C ASN A 164 -20.44 8.78 -17.95
N LEU A 165 -19.26 8.17 -17.95
CA LEU A 165 -18.36 8.12 -19.10
C LEU A 165 -18.29 6.73 -19.72
N ASP A 166 -18.05 6.66 -21.04
CA ASP A 166 -17.72 5.43 -21.72
C ASP A 166 -16.37 4.84 -21.27
N ALA A 167 -16.13 3.55 -21.51
CA ALA A 167 -14.97 2.82 -21.01
C ALA A 167 -13.63 3.42 -21.47
N LYS A 168 -13.52 3.86 -22.74
CA LYS A 168 -12.30 4.45 -23.29
C LYS A 168 -11.98 5.78 -22.62
N LEU A 169 -13.00 6.63 -22.49
CA LEU A 169 -12.88 7.95 -21.88
C LEU A 169 -12.59 7.81 -20.37
N ARG A 170 -13.22 6.85 -19.70
CA ARG A 170 -12.98 6.54 -18.29
C ARG A 170 -11.50 6.21 -18.03
N THR A 171 -10.89 5.35 -18.86
CA THR A 171 -9.46 5.00 -18.77
C THR A 171 -8.56 6.23 -18.93
N THR A 172 -8.85 7.09 -19.90
CA THR A 172 -8.11 8.34 -20.08
C THR A 172 -8.24 9.25 -18.87
N MET A 173 -9.46 9.43 -18.36
CA MET A 173 -9.74 10.33 -17.24
C MET A 173 -9.15 9.85 -15.91
N ARG A 174 -9.07 8.53 -15.65
CA ARG A 174 -8.32 7.98 -14.51
C ARG A 174 -6.86 8.45 -14.50
N THR A 175 -6.20 8.31 -15.65
CA THR A 175 -4.81 8.76 -15.81
C THR A 175 -4.67 10.27 -15.57
N GLU A 176 -5.61 11.07 -16.08
CA GLU A 176 -5.61 12.52 -15.91
C GLU A 176 -5.82 12.95 -14.45
N ILE A 177 -6.74 12.32 -13.73
CA ILE A 177 -6.98 12.59 -12.30
C ILE A 177 -5.74 12.20 -11.46
N SER A 178 -5.10 11.06 -11.76
CA SER A 178 -3.87 10.64 -11.08
C SER A 178 -2.70 11.61 -11.34
N LYS A 179 -2.57 12.14 -12.58
CA LYS A 179 -1.58 13.18 -12.90
C LYS A 179 -1.90 14.49 -12.18
N LEU A 180 -3.18 14.86 -12.13
CA LEU A 180 -3.65 16.05 -11.44
C LEU A 180 -3.32 16.01 -9.94
N HIS A 181 -3.61 14.92 -9.27
CA HIS A 181 -3.26 14.71 -7.86
C HIS A 181 -1.76 14.90 -7.62
N ARG A 182 -0.90 14.23 -8.44
CA ARG A 182 0.56 14.38 -8.36
C ARG A 182 1.04 15.81 -8.60
N LYS A 183 0.35 16.59 -9.46
CA LYS A 183 0.69 17.97 -9.74
C LYS A 183 0.25 18.93 -8.63
N LEU A 184 -0.95 18.73 -8.08
CA LEU A 184 -1.52 19.60 -7.07
C LEU A 184 -0.97 19.35 -5.67
N GLN A 185 -0.47 18.13 -5.39
CA GLN A 185 0.04 17.75 -4.07
C GLN A 185 -0.95 18.09 -2.95
N THR A 186 -2.20 17.72 -3.13
CA THR A 186 -3.33 18.02 -2.22
C THR A 186 -4.05 16.71 -1.90
N THR A 187 -4.69 16.61 -0.74
CA THR A 187 -5.43 15.41 -0.32
C THR A 187 -6.70 15.22 -1.15
N PHE A 188 -6.89 14.02 -1.70
CA PHE A 188 -8.06 13.64 -2.49
C PHE A 188 -8.84 12.55 -1.77
N ILE A 189 -10.17 12.69 -1.73
CA ILE A 189 -11.10 11.63 -1.33
C ILE A 189 -12.03 11.36 -2.51
N TYR A 190 -12.00 10.14 -2.98
CA TYR A 190 -12.67 9.68 -4.18
C TYR A 190 -13.66 8.57 -3.87
N VAL A 191 -14.88 8.69 -4.30
CA VAL A 191 -15.90 7.65 -4.18
C VAL A 191 -16.11 6.96 -5.52
N THR A 192 -16.11 5.66 -5.54
CA THR A 192 -16.44 4.85 -6.71
C THR A 192 -17.07 3.51 -6.33
N HIS A 193 -17.74 2.87 -7.28
CA HIS A 193 -18.11 1.47 -7.24
C HIS A 193 -17.22 0.61 -8.18
N ASP A 194 -16.33 1.25 -8.95
CA ASP A 194 -15.41 0.58 -9.89
C ASP A 194 -14.10 0.21 -9.17
N GLN A 195 -13.83 -1.08 -9.07
CA GLN A 195 -12.63 -1.61 -8.41
C GLN A 195 -11.34 -1.22 -9.14
N ILE A 196 -11.38 -1.14 -10.48
CA ILE A 196 -10.20 -0.78 -11.28
C ILE A 196 -9.81 0.67 -10.99
N GLU A 197 -10.80 1.57 -10.83
CA GLU A 197 -10.54 2.94 -10.42
C GLU A 197 -9.86 2.97 -9.04
N ALA A 198 -10.41 2.26 -8.07
CA ALA A 198 -9.86 2.19 -6.72
C ALA A 198 -8.42 1.65 -6.72
N MET A 199 -8.19 0.52 -7.36
CA MET A 199 -6.89 -0.16 -7.39
C MET A 199 -5.80 0.61 -8.13
N THR A 200 -6.18 1.48 -9.10
CA THR A 200 -5.20 2.20 -9.94
C THR A 200 -4.90 3.62 -9.47
N MET A 201 -5.78 4.25 -8.71
CA MET A 201 -5.63 5.64 -8.30
C MET A 201 -5.35 5.82 -6.80
N GLY A 202 -5.89 4.94 -5.95
CA GLY A 202 -5.78 5.06 -4.50
C GLY A 202 -4.36 4.82 -3.97
N THR A 203 -3.90 5.66 -3.06
CA THR A 203 -2.76 5.34 -2.17
C THR A 203 -3.21 4.37 -1.08
N ARG A 204 -4.40 4.62 -0.51
CA ARG A 204 -5.15 3.68 0.33
C ARG A 204 -6.60 3.61 -0.13
N ILE A 205 -7.22 2.46 0.08
CA ILE A 205 -8.61 2.19 -0.25
C ILE A 205 -9.36 1.82 1.03
N VAL A 206 -10.53 2.38 1.20
CA VAL A 206 -11.48 2.02 2.26
C VAL A 206 -12.58 1.17 1.64
N VAL A 207 -12.59 -0.11 1.97
CA VAL A 207 -13.65 -1.03 1.55
C VAL A 207 -14.78 -0.95 2.56
N MET A 208 -15.98 -0.60 2.10
CA MET A 208 -17.16 -0.42 2.95
C MET A 208 -18.27 -1.43 2.63
N LYS A 209 -18.97 -1.89 3.66
CA LYS A 209 -20.18 -2.71 3.55
C LYS A 209 -21.14 -2.36 4.68
N ASP A 210 -22.42 -2.15 4.36
CA ASP A 210 -23.51 -1.94 5.32
C ASP A 210 -23.23 -0.84 6.37
N GLY A 211 -22.56 0.24 5.93
CA GLY A 211 -22.19 1.35 6.80
C GLY A 211 -20.88 1.16 7.60
N PHE A 212 -20.25 -0.01 7.53
CA PHE A 212 -19.03 -0.32 8.25
C PHE A 212 -17.81 -0.34 7.31
N ILE A 213 -16.67 0.09 7.85
CA ILE A 213 -15.38 -0.18 7.25
C ILE A 213 -15.07 -1.67 7.39
N GLN A 214 -14.76 -2.33 6.28
CA GLN A 214 -14.33 -3.72 6.27
C GLN A 214 -12.80 -3.82 6.36
N GLN A 215 -12.10 -3.02 5.57
CA GLN A 215 -10.64 -2.92 5.57
C GLN A 215 -10.18 -1.58 5.00
N ILE A 216 -9.12 -1.03 5.56
CA ILE A 216 -8.39 0.12 5.02
C ILE A 216 -6.95 -0.34 4.77
N ASP A 217 -6.51 -0.31 3.51
CA ASP A 217 -5.14 -0.70 3.20
C ASP A 217 -4.73 -0.17 1.80
N THR A 218 -3.46 -0.40 1.43
CA THR A 218 -2.99 -0.18 0.07
C THR A 218 -3.69 -1.13 -0.91
N PRO A 219 -3.79 -0.77 -2.20
CA PRO A 219 -4.38 -1.66 -3.22
C PRO A 219 -3.79 -3.07 -3.20
N SER A 220 -2.45 -3.19 -3.14
CA SER A 220 -1.75 -4.47 -3.13
C SER A 220 -2.13 -5.33 -1.92
N ASN A 221 -2.22 -4.73 -0.73
CA ASN A 221 -2.55 -5.45 0.50
C ASN A 221 -4.01 -5.93 0.52
N LEU A 222 -4.95 -5.10 0.05
CA LEU A 222 -6.36 -5.52 -0.07
C LEU A 222 -6.52 -6.74 -0.97
N TYR A 223 -5.71 -6.83 -2.03
CA TYR A 223 -5.73 -7.95 -2.94
C TYR A 223 -5.08 -9.21 -2.35
N ARG A 224 -3.91 -9.06 -1.73
CA ARG A 224 -3.09 -10.17 -1.21
C ARG A 224 -3.51 -10.64 0.18
N TYR A 225 -4.01 -9.73 1.03
CA TYR A 225 -4.28 -9.98 2.45
C TYR A 225 -5.66 -9.50 2.87
N PRO A 226 -6.74 -10.00 2.24
CA PRO A 226 -8.10 -9.64 2.64
C PRO A 226 -8.39 -10.15 4.04
N VAL A 227 -8.93 -9.28 4.91
CA VAL A 227 -9.23 -9.62 6.31
C VAL A 227 -10.49 -10.47 6.47
N ASN A 228 -11.32 -10.54 5.45
CA ASN A 228 -12.53 -11.36 5.44
C ASN A 228 -12.93 -11.75 4.01
N LYS A 229 -13.84 -12.72 3.92
CA LYS A 229 -14.39 -13.23 2.66
C LYS A 229 -15.03 -12.14 1.79
N PHE A 230 -15.69 -11.14 2.43
CA PHE A 230 -16.29 -10.05 1.67
C PHE A 230 -15.24 -9.24 0.90
N VAL A 231 -14.17 -8.80 1.58
CA VAL A 231 -13.08 -8.05 0.92
C VAL A 231 -12.43 -8.89 -0.16
N ALA A 232 -12.19 -10.19 0.12
CA ALA A 232 -11.58 -11.12 -0.83
C ALA A 232 -12.40 -11.27 -2.12
N GLY A 233 -13.72 -11.39 -1.99
CA GLY A 233 -14.64 -11.52 -3.13
C GLY A 233 -14.96 -10.21 -3.81
N PHE A 234 -14.92 -9.09 -3.06
CA PHE A 234 -15.18 -7.77 -3.60
C PHE A 234 -13.99 -7.23 -4.40
N ILE A 235 -12.75 -7.51 -4.01
CA ILE A 235 -11.53 -7.02 -4.66
C ILE A 235 -10.99 -8.06 -5.63
N GLY A 236 -10.96 -7.71 -6.92
CA GLY A 236 -10.43 -8.54 -8.02
C GLY A 236 -11.46 -8.89 -9.09
N THR A 237 -10.99 -8.97 -10.34
CA THR A 237 -11.78 -9.36 -11.51
C THR A 237 -11.03 -10.41 -12.31
N PRO A 238 -11.59 -11.62 -12.49
CA PRO A 238 -12.86 -12.10 -11.93
C PRO A 238 -12.81 -12.21 -10.40
N GLN A 239 -13.99 -12.34 -9.79
CA GLN A 239 -14.11 -12.54 -8.35
C GLN A 239 -13.39 -13.80 -7.89
N MET A 240 -12.93 -13.82 -6.64
CA MET A 240 -12.34 -15.00 -6.01
C MET A 240 -13.36 -16.17 -5.99
N ASN A 241 -12.89 -17.35 -6.29
CA ASN A 241 -13.68 -18.58 -6.13
C ASN A 241 -13.72 -18.95 -4.64
N PHE A 242 -14.88 -19.38 -4.14
CA PHE A 242 -15.06 -19.78 -2.75
C PHE A 242 -15.62 -21.20 -2.64
N TYR A 243 -14.97 -22.03 -1.81
CA TYR A 243 -15.37 -23.42 -1.57
C TYR A 243 -15.45 -23.66 -0.06
N LYS A 244 -16.53 -24.27 0.41
CA LYS A 244 -16.60 -24.81 1.75
C LYS A 244 -15.77 -26.08 1.85
N GLY A 245 -15.20 -26.36 3.00
CA GLY A 245 -14.42 -27.58 3.19
C GLY A 245 -13.73 -27.63 4.54
N LYS A 246 -12.71 -28.48 4.63
CA LYS A 246 -12.00 -28.77 5.89
C LYS A 246 -10.51 -28.92 5.65
N ILE A 247 -9.74 -28.70 6.72
CA ILE A 247 -8.29 -28.89 6.74
C ILE A 247 -7.97 -29.92 7.83
N LEU A 248 -7.21 -30.94 7.46
CA LEU A 248 -6.72 -31.96 8.39
C LEU A 248 -5.19 -31.98 8.38
N LYS A 249 -4.56 -31.68 9.50
CA LYS A 249 -3.11 -31.78 9.68
C LYS A 249 -2.65 -33.25 9.69
N LYS A 250 -1.65 -33.58 8.88
CA LYS A 250 -1.04 -34.90 8.77
C LYS A 250 0.50 -34.77 8.88
N GLY A 251 1.00 -34.50 10.10
CA GLY A 251 2.44 -34.27 10.31
C GLY A 251 2.90 -32.96 9.69
N ASP A 252 3.83 -33.02 8.73
CA ASP A 252 4.38 -31.86 8.02
C ASP A 252 3.54 -31.44 6.81
N SER A 253 2.38 -32.07 6.59
CA SER A 253 1.44 -31.74 5.54
C SER A 253 0.03 -31.51 6.10
N VAL A 254 -0.81 -30.92 5.27
CA VAL A 254 -2.26 -30.80 5.50
C VAL A 254 -3.02 -31.38 4.33
N SER A 255 -4.12 -32.09 4.63
CA SER A 255 -5.12 -32.51 3.63
C SER A 255 -6.22 -31.48 3.57
N ILE A 256 -6.52 -30.99 2.37
CA ILE A 256 -7.57 -30.01 2.06
C ILE A 256 -8.66 -30.74 1.30
N THR A 257 -9.90 -30.67 1.79
CA THR A 257 -11.07 -31.26 1.12
C THR A 257 -12.12 -30.19 0.86
N PHE A 258 -12.74 -30.21 -0.33
CA PHE A 258 -13.90 -29.36 -0.62
C PHE A 258 -15.20 -30.14 -0.47
N ASP A 259 -16.16 -29.56 0.23
CA ASP A 259 -17.47 -30.15 0.44
C ASP A 259 -18.18 -30.37 -0.91
N ASP A 260 -18.98 -31.42 -1.00
CA ASP A 260 -19.77 -31.79 -2.18
C ASP A 260 -18.94 -32.06 -3.47
N THR A 261 -17.66 -32.39 -3.30
CA THR A 261 -16.73 -32.69 -4.40
C THR A 261 -15.84 -33.89 -4.09
N ASP A 262 -15.14 -34.41 -5.10
CA ASP A 262 -14.08 -35.41 -4.95
C ASP A 262 -12.69 -34.74 -4.76
N VAL A 263 -12.63 -33.43 -4.51
CA VAL A 263 -11.37 -32.70 -4.38
C VAL A 263 -10.73 -33.01 -3.03
N GLU A 264 -9.58 -33.68 -3.09
CA GLU A 264 -8.64 -33.83 -1.99
C GLU A 264 -7.26 -33.43 -2.46
N MET A 265 -6.63 -32.50 -1.76
CA MET A 265 -5.30 -31.97 -2.07
C MET A 265 -4.43 -32.06 -0.85
N GLU A 266 -3.15 -32.32 -1.04
CA GLU A 266 -2.14 -32.28 0.01
C GLU A 266 -1.22 -31.08 -0.18
N ALA A 267 -0.99 -30.31 0.87
CA ALA A 267 -0.15 -29.12 0.89
C ALA A 267 0.84 -29.16 2.05
N PRO A 268 2.00 -28.51 1.97
CA PRO A 268 2.90 -28.31 3.11
C PRO A 268 2.17 -27.60 4.26
N TYR A 269 2.40 -28.06 5.50
CA TYR A 269 1.84 -27.44 6.71
C TYR A 269 2.28 -25.98 6.85
N ASP A 270 3.48 -25.62 6.37
CA ASP A 270 4.02 -24.25 6.45
C ASP A 270 3.10 -23.20 5.85
N TYR A 271 2.25 -23.56 4.87
CA TYR A 271 1.28 -22.62 4.30
C TYR A 271 0.09 -22.34 5.21
N PHE A 272 -0.10 -23.14 6.26
CA PHE A 272 -1.24 -23.08 7.16
C PHE A 272 -0.84 -22.92 8.63
N CYS A 273 0.44 -22.71 8.91
CA CYS A 273 1.01 -22.65 10.26
C CYS A 273 0.44 -21.51 11.12
N LYS A 274 -0.18 -20.47 10.50
CA LYS A 274 -0.85 -19.38 11.22
C LYS A 274 -2.29 -19.69 11.64
N ALA A 275 -2.87 -20.76 11.13
CA ALA A 275 -4.21 -21.16 11.52
C ALA A 275 -4.20 -21.77 12.92
N GLU A 276 -5.21 -21.45 13.74
CA GLU A 276 -5.39 -22.07 15.03
C GLU A 276 -5.65 -23.58 14.89
N ASP A 277 -5.19 -24.39 15.82
CA ASP A 277 -5.29 -25.86 15.78
C ASP A 277 -6.72 -26.37 15.57
N LYS A 278 -7.74 -25.64 16.07
CA LYS A 278 -9.15 -25.99 15.87
C LYS A 278 -9.58 -26.09 14.40
N TYR A 279 -8.90 -25.35 13.50
CA TYR A 279 -9.18 -25.41 12.06
C TYR A 279 -8.42 -26.53 11.35
N LEU A 280 -7.44 -27.13 12.02
CA LEU A 280 -6.54 -28.13 11.45
C LEU A 280 -6.90 -29.57 11.89
N ASP A 281 -7.99 -29.75 12.62
CA ASP A 281 -8.43 -31.03 13.15
C ASP A 281 -9.34 -31.85 12.21
N GLY A 282 -9.72 -31.28 11.06
CA GLY A 282 -10.63 -31.89 10.08
C GLY A 282 -12.09 -31.83 10.47
N SER A 283 -12.46 -31.23 11.62
CA SER A 283 -13.85 -31.13 12.07
C SER A 283 -14.45 -29.74 11.82
N THR A 284 -13.68 -28.68 12.04
CA THR A 284 -14.14 -27.30 11.91
C THR A 284 -14.25 -26.89 10.44
N PRO A 285 -15.43 -26.43 9.97
CA PRO A 285 -15.61 -26.02 8.60
C PRO A 285 -14.91 -24.69 8.31
N VAL A 286 -14.31 -24.59 7.14
CA VAL A 286 -13.66 -23.38 6.62
C VAL A 286 -14.18 -23.02 5.24
N ILE A 287 -13.87 -21.82 4.78
CA ILE A 287 -14.12 -21.39 3.40
C ILE A 287 -12.76 -21.13 2.76
N PHE A 288 -12.45 -21.86 1.69
CA PHE A 288 -11.28 -21.63 0.87
C PHE A 288 -11.59 -20.57 -0.18
N GLY A 289 -10.68 -19.61 -0.35
CA GLY A 289 -10.72 -18.61 -1.39
C GLY A 289 -9.55 -18.79 -2.36
N ILE A 290 -9.84 -18.99 -3.64
CA ILE A 290 -8.83 -19.20 -4.69
C ILE A 290 -9.08 -18.20 -5.82
N ARG A 291 -8.09 -17.37 -6.12
CA ARG A 291 -8.20 -16.44 -7.26
C ARG A 291 -8.09 -17.18 -8.58
N ALA A 292 -8.72 -16.65 -9.63
CA ALA A 292 -8.77 -17.29 -10.95
C ALA A 292 -7.38 -17.55 -11.56
N GLU A 293 -6.37 -16.71 -11.26
CA GLU A 293 -4.99 -16.89 -11.72
C GLU A 293 -4.21 -17.97 -10.96
N HIS A 294 -4.71 -18.40 -9.79
CA HIS A 294 -4.14 -19.49 -8.98
C HIS A 294 -4.78 -20.86 -9.30
N LEU A 295 -5.65 -20.88 -10.29
CA LEU A 295 -6.13 -22.08 -10.96
C LEU A 295 -5.59 -22.10 -12.39
N SER A 296 -5.18 -23.26 -12.90
CA SER A 296 -4.70 -23.37 -14.28
C SER A 296 -5.26 -24.60 -14.97
N VAL A 297 -5.63 -24.44 -16.22
CA VAL A 297 -6.01 -25.56 -17.12
C VAL A 297 -4.79 -26.36 -17.59
N ASP A 298 -3.57 -25.85 -17.36
CA ASP A 298 -2.33 -26.62 -17.51
C ASP A 298 -2.11 -27.43 -16.22
N PRO A 299 -2.23 -28.75 -16.27
CA PRO A 299 -2.13 -29.61 -15.09
C PRO A 299 -0.71 -29.65 -14.48
N ASP A 300 0.30 -29.18 -15.20
CA ASP A 300 1.70 -29.25 -14.75
C ASP A 300 2.22 -27.91 -14.24
N LYS A 301 1.39 -26.86 -14.27
CA LYS A 301 1.76 -25.54 -13.78
C LYS A 301 1.96 -25.49 -12.25
N PHE A 302 1.08 -26.16 -11.50
CA PHE A 302 1.12 -26.25 -10.05
C PHE A 302 1.12 -27.72 -9.58
N LYS A 303 1.57 -27.97 -8.34
CA LYS A 303 1.71 -29.36 -7.83
C LYS A 303 0.38 -30.05 -7.54
N CYS A 304 -0.55 -29.31 -6.93
CA CYS A 304 -1.87 -29.86 -6.58
C CYS A 304 -2.79 -29.89 -7.78
N LYS A 305 -3.56 -30.96 -7.93
CA LYS A 305 -4.43 -31.19 -9.09
C LYS A 305 -5.85 -31.57 -8.63
N ALA A 306 -6.82 -31.13 -9.41
CA ALA A 306 -8.22 -31.49 -9.20
C ALA A 306 -8.92 -31.64 -10.54
N LYS A 307 -9.92 -32.54 -10.62
CA LYS A 307 -10.72 -32.72 -11.83
C LYS A 307 -11.98 -31.87 -11.76
N CYS A 308 -12.28 -31.19 -12.86
CA CYS A 308 -13.52 -30.43 -13.02
C CYS A 308 -14.15 -30.63 -14.38
N LYS A 309 -15.45 -30.33 -14.50
CA LYS A 309 -16.21 -30.40 -15.74
C LYS A 309 -16.42 -28.98 -16.27
N VAL A 310 -15.96 -28.71 -17.47
CA VAL A 310 -16.12 -27.41 -18.14
C VAL A 310 -17.61 -27.17 -18.45
N SER A 311 -18.07 -26.00 -18.09
CA SER A 311 -19.43 -25.56 -18.28
C SER A 311 -19.59 -24.48 -19.36
N ASN A 312 -18.59 -23.62 -19.48
CA ASN A 312 -18.54 -22.55 -20.48
C ASN A 312 -17.09 -22.05 -20.66
N VAL A 313 -16.81 -21.48 -21.84
CA VAL A 313 -15.55 -20.78 -22.10
C VAL A 313 -15.87 -19.42 -22.71
N GLU A 314 -15.40 -18.36 -22.13
CA GLU A 314 -15.51 -16.97 -22.61
C GLU A 314 -14.19 -16.50 -23.16
N GLU A 315 -14.13 -16.25 -24.47
CA GLU A 315 -12.95 -15.70 -25.14
C GLU A 315 -12.96 -14.17 -25.06
N LEU A 316 -11.97 -13.56 -24.38
CA LEU A 316 -11.84 -12.11 -24.22
C LEU A 316 -10.76 -11.50 -25.13
N GLY A 317 -10.24 -12.28 -26.08
CA GLY A 317 -9.24 -11.87 -27.07
C GLY A 317 -7.79 -12.05 -26.57
N VAL A 318 -7.41 -11.49 -25.44
CA VAL A 318 -6.06 -11.65 -24.86
C VAL A 318 -6.00 -12.85 -23.91
N GLU A 319 -7.08 -13.16 -23.26
CA GLU A 319 -7.23 -14.24 -22.29
C GLU A 319 -8.64 -14.85 -22.41
N SER A 320 -8.81 -16.03 -21.85
CA SER A 320 -10.10 -16.72 -21.77
C SER A 320 -10.47 -16.99 -20.33
N TYR A 321 -11.76 -16.96 -20.01
CA TYR A 321 -12.27 -17.44 -18.73
C TYR A 321 -12.96 -18.78 -18.94
N VAL A 322 -12.43 -19.82 -18.28
CA VAL A 322 -13.00 -21.14 -18.26
C VAL A 322 -13.87 -21.29 -17.02
N TYR A 323 -15.15 -21.49 -17.22
CA TYR A 323 -16.09 -21.80 -16.15
C TYR A 323 -16.21 -23.31 -16.05
N ALA A 324 -15.94 -23.85 -14.88
CA ALA A 324 -15.95 -25.27 -14.60
C ALA A 324 -16.60 -25.57 -13.25
N ASP A 325 -16.90 -26.84 -12.99
CA ASP A 325 -17.45 -27.28 -11.71
C ASP A 325 -16.63 -28.46 -11.17
N PHE A 326 -16.20 -28.37 -9.93
CA PHE A 326 -15.51 -29.46 -9.23
C PHE A 326 -16.47 -30.61 -8.88
N ASN A 327 -17.76 -30.35 -8.69
CA ASN A 327 -18.77 -31.41 -8.65
C ASN A 327 -19.13 -31.85 -10.08
N ARG A 328 -18.49 -32.91 -10.56
CA ARG A 328 -18.68 -33.45 -11.92
C ARG A 328 -20.10 -33.99 -12.20
N ASN A 329 -20.87 -34.24 -11.16
CA ASN A 329 -22.24 -34.73 -11.22
C ASN A 329 -23.30 -33.62 -11.16
N ALA A 330 -22.85 -32.33 -10.99
CA ALA A 330 -23.77 -31.21 -10.95
C ALA A 330 -24.56 -31.11 -12.25
N GLU A 331 -25.89 -31.12 -12.14
CA GLU A 331 -26.78 -30.82 -13.26
C GLU A 331 -26.66 -29.32 -13.61
N THR A 332 -26.69 -29.02 -14.86
CA THR A 332 -26.20 -27.81 -15.55
C THR A 332 -26.83 -26.46 -15.23
N ASN A 333 -27.32 -26.19 -14.04
CA ASN A 333 -27.66 -24.82 -13.66
C ASN A 333 -26.46 -24.11 -12.95
N ILE A 334 -25.51 -23.70 -13.78
CA ILE A 334 -24.09 -23.44 -13.46
C ILE A 334 -23.88 -22.15 -12.71
N GLN A 335 -24.82 -21.21 -12.71
CA GLN A 335 -24.64 -19.90 -12.09
C GLN A 335 -24.71 -19.93 -10.56
N GLU A 336 -25.30 -20.96 -9.97
CA GLU A 336 -25.55 -21.08 -8.53
C GLU A 336 -24.79 -22.25 -7.85
N SER A 337 -23.97 -23.00 -8.59
CA SER A 337 -23.23 -24.12 -7.99
C SER A 337 -22.22 -23.63 -6.97
N PRO A 338 -22.23 -24.13 -5.72
CA PRO A 338 -21.27 -23.77 -4.69
C PRO A 338 -19.84 -24.27 -4.97
N THR A 339 -19.70 -25.16 -5.97
CA THR A 339 -18.44 -25.80 -6.37
C THR A 339 -17.91 -25.28 -7.72
N ARG A 340 -18.54 -24.21 -8.25
CA ARG A 340 -18.14 -23.55 -9.50
C ARG A 340 -16.74 -22.93 -9.38
N ALA A 341 -15.94 -23.12 -10.44
CA ALA A 341 -14.64 -22.49 -10.62
C ALA A 341 -14.66 -21.53 -11.82
N VAL A 342 -14.06 -20.36 -11.65
CA VAL A 342 -13.64 -19.47 -12.74
C VAL A 342 -12.13 -19.55 -12.83
N ILE A 343 -11.61 -19.96 -13.98
CA ILE A 343 -10.19 -20.21 -14.22
C ILE A 343 -9.72 -19.26 -15.31
N LYS A 344 -8.60 -18.56 -15.07
CA LYS A 344 -7.98 -17.72 -16.08
C LYS A 344 -7.07 -18.57 -16.96
N ALA A 345 -7.34 -18.59 -18.27
CA ALA A 345 -6.60 -19.37 -19.25
C ALA A 345 -6.03 -18.48 -20.38
N PRO A 346 -4.97 -18.91 -21.09
CA PRO A 346 -4.51 -18.24 -22.30
C PRO A 346 -5.60 -18.20 -23.38
N SER A 347 -5.59 -17.17 -24.23
CA SER A 347 -6.48 -17.09 -25.40
C SER A 347 -6.26 -18.28 -26.33
N GLY A 348 -7.36 -18.79 -26.91
CA GLY A 348 -7.32 -19.97 -27.82
C GLY A 348 -7.18 -21.31 -27.09
N THR A 349 -7.47 -21.37 -25.80
CA THR A 349 -7.53 -22.64 -25.05
C THR A 349 -8.64 -23.53 -25.65
N ALA A 350 -8.24 -24.67 -26.23
CA ALA A 350 -9.14 -25.58 -26.93
C ALA A 350 -9.95 -26.45 -25.95
N LEU A 351 -10.92 -25.87 -25.26
CA LEU A 351 -11.83 -26.54 -24.34
C LEU A 351 -13.28 -26.32 -24.77
N SER A 352 -14.09 -27.35 -24.58
CA SER A 352 -15.52 -27.33 -24.92
C SER A 352 -16.39 -27.62 -23.69
N THR A 353 -17.61 -27.11 -23.71
CA THR A 353 -18.61 -27.42 -22.69
C THR A 353 -18.82 -28.94 -22.60
N GLY A 354 -18.73 -29.46 -21.38
CA GLY A 354 -18.85 -30.89 -21.08
C GLY A 354 -17.51 -31.62 -20.93
N ASP A 355 -16.39 -31.01 -21.34
CA ASP A 355 -15.07 -31.62 -21.17
C ASP A 355 -14.76 -31.80 -19.68
N VAL A 356 -14.18 -32.95 -19.35
CA VAL A 356 -13.62 -33.19 -18.01
C VAL A 356 -12.12 -32.96 -18.07
N VAL A 357 -11.66 -31.96 -17.36
CA VAL A 357 -10.25 -31.53 -17.37
C VAL A 357 -9.63 -31.66 -15.99
N GLU A 358 -8.34 -31.92 -15.96
CA GLU A 358 -7.53 -31.84 -14.75
C GLU A 358 -6.93 -30.44 -14.68
N VAL A 359 -7.26 -29.71 -13.62
CA VAL A 359 -6.73 -28.37 -13.35
C VAL A 359 -5.70 -28.44 -12.24
N SER A 360 -4.68 -27.60 -12.33
CA SER A 360 -3.70 -27.46 -11.24
C SER A 360 -4.05 -26.25 -10.36
N VAL A 361 -3.75 -26.37 -9.06
CA VAL A 361 -4.10 -25.43 -8.01
C VAL A 361 -2.83 -24.95 -7.28
N ASP A 362 -2.67 -23.64 -7.22
CA ASP A 362 -1.62 -23.01 -6.41
C ASP A 362 -2.06 -22.89 -4.95
N VAL A 363 -1.75 -23.91 -4.17
CA VAL A 363 -2.14 -23.97 -2.74
C VAL A 363 -1.37 -23.00 -1.87
N SER A 364 -0.22 -22.46 -2.34
CA SER A 364 0.56 -21.47 -1.58
C SER A 364 -0.12 -20.09 -1.52
N ASN A 365 -1.09 -19.85 -2.41
CA ASN A 365 -1.86 -18.62 -2.51
C ASN A 365 -3.37 -18.82 -2.19
N ILE A 366 -3.70 -19.90 -1.51
CA ILE A 366 -5.06 -20.12 -1.02
C ILE A 366 -5.32 -19.22 0.20
N HIS A 367 -6.44 -18.51 0.16
CA HIS A 367 -6.99 -17.82 1.32
C HIS A 367 -7.92 -18.75 2.09
N VAL A 368 -7.93 -18.65 3.41
CA VAL A 368 -8.83 -19.45 4.24
C VAL A 368 -9.56 -18.55 5.23
N PHE A 369 -10.88 -18.74 5.30
CA PHE A 369 -11.76 -17.98 6.17
C PHE A 369 -12.54 -18.93 7.07
N ASP A 370 -12.81 -18.48 8.28
CA ASP A 370 -13.73 -19.16 9.19
C ASP A 370 -15.14 -19.20 8.57
N ALA A 371 -15.79 -20.35 8.60
CA ALA A 371 -17.07 -20.53 7.89
C ALA A 371 -18.25 -19.77 8.53
N GLU A 372 -18.16 -19.42 9.81
CA GLU A 372 -19.21 -18.72 10.56
C GLU A 372 -18.99 -17.21 10.57
N THR A 373 -17.77 -16.77 10.90
CA THR A 373 -17.45 -15.33 11.04
C THR A 373 -17.01 -14.69 9.74
N GLU A 374 -16.69 -15.48 8.72
CA GLU A 374 -16.11 -15.08 7.42
C GLU A 374 -14.77 -14.32 7.56
N LYS A 375 -14.15 -14.29 8.72
CA LYS A 375 -12.82 -13.67 8.93
C LYS A 375 -11.71 -14.60 8.47
N THR A 376 -10.60 -14.01 8.00
CA THR A 376 -9.40 -14.81 7.67
C THR A 376 -8.89 -15.54 8.91
N ILE A 377 -8.54 -16.82 8.74
CA ILE A 377 -7.85 -17.61 9.77
C ILE A 377 -6.33 -17.56 9.60
N MET A 378 -5.85 -16.93 8.54
CA MET A 378 -4.43 -16.72 8.25
C MET A 378 -4.13 -15.21 8.16
N PRO A 379 -4.08 -14.51 9.30
CA PRO A 379 -3.88 -13.06 9.30
C PRO A 379 -2.50 -12.69 8.75
N ARG A 380 -2.43 -11.52 8.12
CA ARG A 380 -1.17 -10.92 7.71
C ARG A 380 -0.29 -10.64 8.92
N ILE A 381 1.02 -10.88 8.77
CA ILE A 381 2.01 -10.41 9.74
C ILE A 381 2.04 -8.87 9.67
N PRO A 382 1.83 -8.16 10.77
CA PRO A 382 1.88 -6.71 10.79
C PRO A 382 3.31 -6.21 10.51
N GLU A 383 3.43 -5.11 9.79
CA GLU A 383 4.73 -4.47 9.49
C GLU A 383 5.39 -3.86 10.73
N LYS A 384 4.61 -3.64 11.77
CA LYS A 384 5.04 -3.09 13.05
C LYS A 384 4.26 -3.71 14.20
N THR A 385 4.92 -3.87 15.32
CA THR A 385 4.29 -4.30 16.58
C THR A 385 4.06 -3.09 17.47
N VAL A 386 2.91 -3.05 18.15
CA VAL A 386 2.58 -1.97 19.10
C VAL A 386 2.49 -2.59 20.50
N LEU A 387 3.30 -2.09 21.44
CA LEU A 387 3.41 -2.59 22.80
C LEU A 387 3.23 -1.47 23.81
N ASN A 388 2.52 -1.72 24.90
CA ASN A 388 2.53 -0.81 26.04
C ASN A 388 3.74 -1.12 26.91
N VAL A 389 4.53 -0.09 27.21
CA VAL A 389 5.78 -0.21 27.95
C VAL A 389 5.86 0.84 29.07
N THR A 390 6.57 0.51 30.15
CA THR A 390 6.81 1.43 31.26
C THR A 390 8.29 1.72 31.36
N VAL A 391 8.67 3.00 31.40
CA VAL A 391 10.05 3.46 31.61
C VAL A 391 10.21 3.87 33.06
N SER A 392 11.25 3.37 33.73
CA SER A 392 11.60 3.74 35.11
C SER A 392 13.09 3.57 35.33
N GLY A 393 13.73 4.62 35.87
CA GLY A 393 15.15 4.60 36.24
C GLY A 393 16.10 4.23 35.09
N GLY A 394 15.83 4.71 33.86
CA GLY A 394 16.64 4.42 32.68
C GLY A 394 16.48 3.02 32.10
N LYS A 395 15.49 2.26 32.56
CA LYS A 395 15.10 0.96 32.02
C LYS A 395 13.66 1.00 31.52
N MET A 396 13.39 0.20 30.52
CA MET A 396 12.06 0.01 29.95
C MET A 396 11.61 -1.42 30.19
N ASN A 397 10.44 -1.57 30.81
CA ASN A 397 9.79 -2.87 30.94
C ASN A 397 9.00 -3.16 29.66
N VAL A 398 9.44 -4.17 28.93
CA VAL A 398 8.78 -4.67 27.73
C VAL A 398 8.30 -6.08 28.01
N CYS A 399 6.99 -6.26 28.16
CA CYS A 399 6.37 -7.57 28.39
C CYS A 399 7.02 -8.38 29.55
N GLY A 400 7.41 -7.70 30.64
CA GLY A 400 8.05 -8.33 31.81
C GLY A 400 9.58 -8.45 31.74
N SER A 401 10.21 -7.98 30.68
CA SER A 401 11.67 -7.93 30.54
C SER A 401 12.14 -6.47 30.63
N ASP A 402 13.14 -6.22 31.47
CA ASP A 402 13.73 -4.89 31.64
C ASP A 402 14.91 -4.70 30.69
N ILE A 403 14.77 -3.79 29.73
CA ILE A 403 15.83 -3.46 28.77
C ILE A 403 16.33 -2.02 29.01
N PRO A 404 17.62 -1.75 28.84
CA PRO A 404 18.16 -0.40 29.04
C PRO A 404 17.65 0.56 27.96
N VAL A 405 17.20 1.75 28.36
CA VAL A 405 16.81 2.82 27.45
C VAL A 405 18.06 3.58 27.00
N PRO A 406 18.31 3.70 25.69
CA PRO A 406 19.40 4.52 25.19
C PRO A 406 19.26 5.98 25.66
N GLU A 407 20.31 6.58 26.20
CA GLU A 407 20.32 7.99 26.66
C GLU A 407 19.89 8.98 25.56
N ALA A 408 20.17 8.65 24.32
CA ALA A 408 19.78 9.45 23.15
C ALA A 408 18.25 9.61 22.98
N LEU A 409 17.44 8.67 23.48
CA LEU A 409 15.98 8.76 23.41
C LEU A 409 15.38 9.74 24.41
N LYS A 410 16.10 10.09 25.50
CA LYS A 410 15.67 11.05 26.54
C LYS A 410 14.22 10.83 27.01
N LEU A 411 13.80 9.57 27.15
CA LEU A 411 12.46 9.22 27.62
C LEU A 411 12.38 9.40 29.15
N PRO A 412 11.52 10.30 29.66
CA PRO A 412 11.24 10.39 31.10
C PRO A 412 10.60 9.11 31.63
N ASP A 413 10.63 8.93 32.95
CA ASP A 413 9.86 7.84 33.57
C ASP A 413 8.36 8.00 33.29
N GLY A 414 7.68 6.92 32.96
CA GLY A 414 6.25 6.90 32.64
C GLY A 414 5.84 5.76 31.71
N ASP A 415 4.56 5.73 31.38
CA ASP A 415 3.99 4.75 30.47
C ASP A 415 3.95 5.29 29.04
N TYR A 416 4.26 4.41 28.07
CA TYR A 416 4.34 4.73 26.65
C TYR A 416 3.75 3.62 25.79
N GLU A 417 3.27 3.99 24.63
CA GLU A 417 3.03 3.08 23.53
C GLU A 417 4.30 3.02 22.66
N LEU A 418 4.91 1.84 22.60
CA LEU A 418 6.08 1.56 21.78
C LEU A 418 5.63 1.00 20.44
N VAL A 419 6.02 1.64 19.35
CA VAL A 419 5.81 1.17 17.98
C VAL A 419 7.11 0.63 17.43
N ALA A 420 7.22 -0.70 17.33
CA ALA A 420 8.41 -1.41 16.88
C ALA A 420 8.21 -1.92 15.44
N PRO A 421 8.91 -1.35 14.43
CA PRO A 421 8.96 -1.92 13.09
C PRO A 421 9.59 -3.33 13.10
N LEU A 422 9.23 -4.20 12.16
CA LEU A 422 9.84 -5.53 12.02
C LEU A 422 11.37 -5.49 12.02
N SER A 423 11.95 -4.46 11.39
CA SER A 423 13.41 -4.28 11.30
C SER A 423 14.08 -3.92 12.63
N SER A 424 13.31 -3.56 13.67
CA SER A 424 13.81 -3.26 15.01
C SER A 424 13.87 -4.47 15.93
N VAL A 425 13.31 -5.61 15.50
CA VAL A 425 13.25 -6.84 16.30
C VAL A 425 14.14 -7.88 15.64
N SER A 426 15.04 -8.47 16.40
CA SER A 426 15.96 -9.53 15.95
C SER A 426 16.01 -10.67 16.96
N ARG A 427 16.47 -11.86 16.55
CA ARG A 427 16.77 -12.95 17.50
C ARG A 427 17.79 -12.47 18.51
N GLY A 428 17.55 -12.75 19.78
CA GLY A 428 18.40 -12.31 20.87
C GLY A 428 18.00 -12.92 22.21
N LYS A 429 18.31 -12.24 23.32
CA LYS A 429 18.05 -12.76 24.67
C LYS A 429 17.48 -11.70 25.62
N SER A 430 17.29 -10.46 25.15
CA SER A 430 16.87 -9.35 26.00
C SER A 430 15.42 -9.46 26.45
N ILE A 431 14.55 -10.00 25.58
CA ILE A 431 13.13 -10.22 25.87
C ILE A 431 12.85 -11.70 25.65
N LYS A 432 12.34 -12.34 26.70
CA LYS A 432 11.92 -13.74 26.62
C LYS A 432 10.63 -13.87 25.83
N VAL A 433 10.59 -14.80 24.88
CA VAL A 433 9.42 -15.04 24.02
C VAL A 433 9.09 -16.52 23.94
N ASP A 434 7.81 -16.79 23.70
CA ASP A 434 7.33 -18.10 23.28
C ASP A 434 7.20 -18.08 21.75
N TYR A 435 8.00 -18.88 21.05
CA TYR A 435 7.92 -19.03 19.61
C TYR A 435 6.59 -19.68 19.23
N VAL A 436 5.90 -19.11 18.25
CA VAL A 436 4.59 -19.60 17.78
C VAL A 436 4.74 -20.30 16.44
N ASP A 437 5.15 -19.56 15.41
CA ASP A 437 5.29 -20.04 14.03
C ASP A 437 6.25 -19.19 13.21
N CYS A 438 6.44 -19.58 11.94
CA CYS A 438 7.32 -18.88 11.01
C CYS A 438 6.78 -19.00 9.59
N GLU A 439 6.75 -17.88 8.87
CA GLU A 439 6.38 -17.83 7.46
C GLU A 439 7.58 -17.53 6.59
N LYS A 440 7.79 -18.35 5.56
CA LYS A 440 8.81 -18.07 4.55
C LYS A 440 8.28 -17.07 3.53
N THR A 441 8.92 -15.91 3.44
CA THR A 441 8.56 -14.86 2.48
C THR A 441 9.77 -14.53 1.61
N GLY A 442 9.80 -15.09 0.41
CA GLY A 442 10.98 -14.99 -0.47
C GLY A 442 12.20 -15.70 0.13
N ASP A 443 13.27 -14.94 0.37
CA ASP A 443 14.54 -15.45 0.93
C ASP A 443 14.64 -15.22 2.45
N VAL A 444 13.60 -14.68 3.10
CA VAL A 444 13.57 -14.44 4.55
C VAL A 444 12.44 -15.20 5.21
N PHE A 445 12.57 -15.39 6.52
CA PHE A 445 11.56 -15.98 7.37
C PHE A 445 11.00 -14.90 8.30
N LEU A 446 9.67 -14.81 8.37
CA LEU A 446 8.96 -13.95 9.31
C LEU A 446 8.49 -14.81 10.47
N ALA A 447 9.14 -14.67 11.61
CA ALA A 447 8.78 -15.41 12.82
C ALA A 447 7.76 -14.63 13.66
N HIS A 448 6.75 -15.33 14.13
CA HIS A 448 5.78 -14.89 15.11
C HIS A 448 6.12 -15.48 16.48
N CYS A 449 6.13 -14.67 17.50
CA CYS A 449 6.34 -15.09 18.88
C CYS A 449 5.47 -14.28 19.83
N LYS A 450 5.33 -14.73 21.07
CA LYS A 450 4.60 -14.04 22.13
C LYS A 450 5.53 -13.65 23.27
N ALA A 451 5.47 -12.38 23.65
CA ALA A 451 6.14 -11.85 24.83
C ALA A 451 5.10 -11.40 25.85
N GLY A 452 5.06 -12.02 27.03
CA GLY A 452 4.03 -11.72 28.05
C GLY A 452 2.59 -11.77 27.52
N GLY A 453 2.30 -12.69 26.58
CA GLY A 453 1.00 -12.86 25.95
C GLY A 453 0.69 -11.87 24.82
N LYS A 454 1.62 -10.95 24.47
CA LYS A 454 1.50 -10.02 23.35
C LYS A 454 2.23 -10.55 22.13
N ASP A 455 1.63 -10.39 20.96
CA ASP A 455 2.22 -10.80 19.69
C ASP A 455 3.40 -9.91 19.32
N LEU A 456 4.50 -10.54 18.94
CA LEU A 456 5.73 -9.91 18.49
C LEU A 456 6.20 -10.60 17.21
N TYR A 457 6.69 -9.84 16.25
CA TYR A 457 7.13 -10.35 14.96
C TYR A 457 8.56 -9.93 14.68
N THR A 458 9.34 -10.81 14.05
CA THR A 458 10.73 -10.54 13.68
C THR A 458 11.11 -11.22 12.37
N VAL A 459 12.07 -10.63 11.66
CA VAL A 459 12.68 -11.25 10.48
C VAL A 459 13.84 -12.15 10.93
N THR A 460 13.89 -13.36 10.41
CA THR A 460 14.97 -14.34 10.70
C THR A 460 15.55 -14.91 9.41
N ASP A 461 16.72 -15.50 9.52
CA ASP A 461 17.44 -16.18 8.44
C ASP A 461 17.13 -17.67 8.33
N GLY A 462 16.25 -18.19 9.20
CA GLY A 462 15.81 -19.59 9.22
C GLY A 462 14.56 -19.77 10.07
N ASP A 463 13.95 -20.95 9.97
CA ASP A 463 12.70 -21.34 10.63
C ASP A 463 12.89 -21.96 12.01
N ALA A 464 14.15 -22.13 12.47
CA ALA A 464 14.43 -22.75 13.77
C ALA A 464 13.80 -21.95 14.94
N PRO A 465 13.07 -22.59 15.87
CA PRO A 465 12.52 -21.95 17.05
C PRO A 465 13.59 -21.26 17.90
N PHE A 466 13.20 -20.20 18.60
CA PHE A 466 14.03 -19.44 19.53
C PHE A 466 13.19 -19.01 20.73
N ASP A 467 13.86 -18.65 21.83
CA ASP A 467 13.24 -18.34 23.13
C ASP A 467 13.45 -16.88 23.56
N GLY A 468 14.05 -16.06 22.70
CA GLY A 468 14.27 -14.65 22.99
C GLY A 468 14.52 -13.79 21.77
N VAL A 469 14.24 -12.50 21.92
CA VAL A 469 14.48 -11.46 20.93
C VAL A 469 15.20 -10.27 21.55
N ASP A 470 15.91 -9.53 20.73
CA ASP A 470 16.45 -8.21 21.02
C ASP A 470 15.63 -7.14 20.30
N LEU A 471 15.43 -6.00 20.96
CA LEU A 471 14.70 -4.87 20.44
C LEU A 471 15.62 -3.66 20.31
N ASP A 472 15.81 -3.19 19.08
CA ASP A 472 16.57 -1.95 18.83
C ASP A 472 15.66 -0.75 19.05
N LEU A 473 15.68 -0.23 20.29
CA LEU A 473 14.86 0.92 20.70
C LEU A 473 15.15 2.19 19.89
N LYS A 474 16.32 2.29 19.26
CA LYS A 474 16.66 3.45 18.41
C LYS A 474 15.86 3.49 17.11
N ARG A 475 15.28 2.36 16.71
CA ARG A 475 14.41 2.25 15.52
C ARG A 475 12.92 2.30 15.84
N CYS A 476 12.56 2.41 17.12
CA CYS A 476 11.19 2.42 17.59
C CYS A 476 10.65 3.83 17.77
N GLY A 477 9.36 4.01 17.52
CA GLY A 477 8.62 5.22 17.89
C GLY A 477 7.99 5.09 19.27
N PHE A 478 7.90 6.20 20.01
CA PHE A 478 7.31 6.23 21.34
C PHE A 478 6.21 7.27 21.40
N TYR A 479 5.04 6.89 21.87
CA TYR A 479 3.86 7.72 21.94
C TYR A 479 3.32 7.78 23.36
N LYS A 480 2.85 8.95 23.78
CA LYS A 480 2.14 9.16 25.04
C LYS A 480 0.87 9.95 24.76
N ASP A 481 -0.27 9.42 25.18
CA ASP A 481 -1.59 10.01 24.93
C ASP A 481 -1.86 10.29 23.43
N GLY A 482 -1.35 9.43 22.54
CA GLY A 482 -1.44 9.56 21.09
C GLY A 482 -0.49 10.58 20.43
N VAL A 483 0.40 11.20 21.23
CA VAL A 483 1.40 12.15 20.73
C VAL A 483 2.76 11.46 20.68
N GLU A 484 3.48 11.59 19.57
CA GLU A 484 4.85 11.08 19.45
C GLU A 484 5.78 11.91 20.33
N VAL A 485 6.42 11.23 21.30
CA VAL A 485 7.36 11.87 22.27
C VAL A 485 8.81 11.57 21.97
N ALA A 486 9.10 10.49 21.22
CA ALA A 486 10.40 10.20 20.67
C ALA A 486 10.26 9.46 19.34
N SER A 487 10.94 9.94 18.32
CA SER A 487 11.00 9.36 16.99
C SER A 487 12.16 8.38 16.88
N PRO A 488 12.08 7.41 15.93
CA PRO A 488 13.24 6.58 15.61
C PRO A 488 14.47 7.42 15.30
N ILE A 489 15.61 7.03 15.85
CA ILE A 489 16.90 7.62 15.48
C ILE A 489 17.25 7.07 14.10
N ILE A 490 17.44 7.96 13.12
CA ILE A 490 17.84 7.55 11.78
C ILE A 490 19.28 7.05 11.84
N THR A 491 19.45 5.74 11.77
CA THR A 491 20.76 5.08 11.74
C THR A 491 21.25 4.82 10.31
N GLU A 492 20.34 4.86 9.33
CA GLU A 492 20.63 4.62 7.94
C GLU A 492 19.66 5.39 7.04
N ASN A 493 20.20 6.14 6.10
CA ASN A 493 19.43 6.73 5.00
C ASN A 493 19.19 5.67 3.93
N ARG A 494 18.01 5.68 3.30
CA ARG A 494 17.69 4.79 2.20
C ARG A 494 17.21 5.56 0.99
N VAL A 495 17.85 5.35 -0.15
CA VAL A 495 17.53 6.02 -1.42
C VAL A 495 17.46 5.01 -2.54
N PHE A 496 16.64 5.29 -3.53
CA PHE A 496 16.51 4.44 -4.70
C PHE A 496 17.46 4.86 -5.81
N GLY A 497 18.02 3.87 -6.52
CA GLY A 497 18.93 4.12 -7.63
C GLY A 497 19.12 2.90 -8.51
N LYS A 498 20.23 2.88 -9.25
CA LYS A 498 20.61 1.77 -10.13
C LYS A 498 22.08 1.46 -9.96
N PHE A 499 22.43 0.17 -10.11
CA PHE A 499 23.81 -0.25 -10.27
C PHE A 499 24.15 -0.24 -11.76
N ALA A 500 25.11 0.57 -12.16
CA ALA A 500 25.46 0.77 -13.54
C ALA A 500 26.88 0.24 -13.87
N ARG A 501 27.11 -0.07 -15.14
CA ARG A 501 28.44 -0.41 -15.64
C ARG A 501 28.76 0.37 -16.91
N LYS A 502 30.00 0.84 -17.01
CA LYS A 502 30.51 1.52 -18.20
C LYS A 502 31.75 0.78 -18.71
N ARG A 503 31.79 0.51 -20.01
CA ARG A 503 32.99 -0.04 -20.66
C ARG A 503 33.98 1.08 -20.91
N VAL A 504 35.18 0.96 -20.35
CA VAL A 504 36.28 1.90 -20.52
C VAL A 504 37.53 1.15 -21.00
N ILE A 505 38.48 1.87 -21.58
CA ILE A 505 39.79 1.32 -21.90
C ILE A 505 40.68 1.50 -20.67
N GLY A 506 41.02 0.42 -20.01
CA GLY A 506 41.89 0.39 -18.84
C GLY A 506 43.17 -0.39 -19.13
N GLU A 507 44.13 -0.32 -18.22
CA GLU A 507 45.36 -1.07 -18.27
C GLU A 507 45.23 -2.35 -17.44
N LYS A 508 45.57 -3.51 -18.03
CA LYS A 508 45.57 -4.80 -17.33
C LYS A 508 46.89 -5.53 -17.60
N THR A 509 47.48 -6.06 -16.54
CA THR A 509 48.69 -6.87 -16.68
C THR A 509 48.32 -8.29 -17.14
N VAL A 510 48.76 -8.66 -18.33
CA VAL A 510 48.57 -10.01 -18.90
C VAL A 510 49.93 -10.56 -19.31
N GLY A 511 50.34 -11.65 -18.68
CA GLY A 511 51.64 -12.28 -18.93
C GLY A 511 52.83 -11.37 -18.60
N GLY A 512 52.75 -10.57 -17.53
CA GLY A 512 53.83 -9.65 -17.09
C GLY A 512 53.97 -8.36 -17.91
N LYS A 513 53.07 -8.11 -18.88
CA LYS A 513 53.05 -6.86 -19.69
C LYS A 513 51.75 -6.13 -19.50
N ILE A 514 51.84 -4.81 -19.32
CA ILE A 514 50.69 -3.91 -19.26
C ILE A 514 50.09 -3.77 -20.67
N ARG A 515 48.81 -4.11 -20.81
CA ARG A 515 48.06 -3.98 -22.07
C ARG A 515 46.83 -3.13 -21.86
N LYS A 516 46.53 -2.21 -22.80
CA LYS A 516 45.28 -1.49 -22.86
C LYS A 516 44.16 -2.41 -23.33
N MET A 517 43.22 -2.69 -22.46
CA MET A 517 42.09 -3.59 -22.72
C MET A 517 40.79 -2.98 -22.27
N PRO A 518 39.65 -3.35 -22.89
CA PRO A 518 38.34 -2.96 -22.37
C PRO A 518 38.13 -3.57 -20.98
N VAL A 519 37.88 -2.73 -19.99
CA VAL A 519 37.50 -3.09 -18.64
C VAL A 519 36.13 -2.47 -18.31
N PHE A 520 35.41 -3.07 -17.38
CA PHE A 520 34.18 -2.48 -16.88
C PHE A 520 34.48 -1.70 -15.60
N ARG A 521 33.95 -0.47 -15.51
CA ARG A 521 33.84 0.27 -14.25
C ARG A 521 32.39 0.31 -13.82
N TYR A 522 32.17 0.26 -12.52
CA TYR A 522 30.85 0.19 -11.91
C TYR A 522 30.58 1.46 -11.12
N SER A 523 29.31 1.85 -11.05
CA SER A 523 28.85 3.01 -10.28
C SER A 523 27.48 2.78 -9.69
N PHE A 524 27.19 3.50 -8.61
CA PHE A 524 25.85 3.67 -8.06
C PHE A 524 25.26 4.95 -8.67
N GLU A 525 24.19 4.80 -9.42
CA GLU A 525 23.44 5.94 -9.99
C GLU A 525 22.32 6.30 -9.02
N ILE A 526 22.51 7.36 -8.23
CA ILE A 526 21.59 7.80 -7.18
C ILE A 526 21.22 9.25 -7.46
N GLU A 527 19.93 9.56 -7.56
CA GLU A 527 19.39 10.93 -7.70
C GLU A 527 20.05 11.73 -8.84
N GLY A 528 20.47 11.06 -9.93
CA GLY A 528 21.15 11.69 -11.05
C GLY A 528 22.67 11.81 -10.91
N ALA A 529 23.23 11.54 -9.75
CA ALA A 529 24.68 11.48 -9.56
C ALA A 529 25.21 10.06 -9.80
N SER A 530 26.43 9.96 -10.34
CA SER A 530 27.14 8.71 -10.59
C SER A 530 28.29 8.57 -9.60
N ILE A 531 28.12 7.73 -8.58
CA ILE A 531 29.11 7.50 -7.52
C ILE A 531 29.93 6.26 -7.91
N PRO A 532 31.24 6.38 -8.11
CA PRO A 532 32.07 5.23 -8.45
C PRO A 532 31.98 4.11 -7.42
N CYS A 533 31.71 2.88 -7.86
CA CYS A 533 31.69 1.71 -6.98
C CYS A 533 33.08 1.07 -6.96
N PRO A 534 33.67 0.80 -5.77
CA PRO A 534 34.93 0.08 -5.63
C PRO A 534 34.86 -1.31 -6.29
N ASP A 535 35.95 -1.74 -6.92
CA ASP A 535 35.97 -2.99 -7.69
C ASP A 535 35.65 -4.23 -6.83
N GLU A 536 36.19 -4.32 -5.61
CA GLU A 536 35.88 -5.40 -4.67
C GLU A 536 34.40 -5.46 -4.32
N LYS A 537 33.79 -4.31 -4.08
CA LYS A 537 32.36 -4.19 -3.78
C LYS A 537 31.49 -4.55 -5.00
N ALA A 538 31.91 -4.13 -6.19
CA ALA A 538 31.25 -4.50 -7.44
C ALA A 538 31.26 -6.02 -7.67
N GLU A 539 32.38 -6.70 -7.39
CA GLU A 539 32.48 -8.16 -7.47
C GLU A 539 31.51 -8.87 -6.51
N ARG A 540 31.38 -8.38 -5.28
CA ARG A 540 30.42 -8.91 -4.30
C ARG A 540 28.97 -8.74 -4.76
N ILE A 541 28.62 -7.56 -5.29
CA ILE A 541 27.28 -7.28 -5.85
C ILE A 541 26.96 -8.23 -7.01
N LEU A 542 27.93 -8.47 -7.89
CA LEU A 542 27.76 -9.38 -9.02
C LEU A 542 27.65 -10.85 -8.58
N ALA A 543 28.38 -11.22 -7.52
CA ALA A 543 28.36 -12.57 -6.94
C ALA A 543 27.02 -12.89 -6.24
N ALA A 544 26.25 -11.89 -5.83
CA ALA A 544 24.90 -12.06 -5.26
C ALA A 544 23.88 -12.63 -6.25
N GLY A 545 24.23 -12.77 -7.53
CA GLY A 545 23.44 -13.51 -8.53
C GLY A 545 22.12 -12.88 -8.97
N ILE A 546 21.92 -11.60 -8.71
CA ILE A 546 20.65 -10.91 -9.01
C ILE A 546 20.42 -10.84 -10.52
N LYS A 547 19.34 -11.44 -10.99
CA LYS A 547 18.97 -11.39 -12.41
C LYS A 547 18.71 -9.94 -12.86
N ASN A 548 19.33 -9.55 -13.98
CA ASN A 548 19.16 -8.22 -14.60
C ASN A 548 19.52 -7.03 -13.68
N ILE A 549 20.48 -7.18 -12.78
CA ILE A 549 20.87 -6.17 -11.78
C ILE A 549 21.08 -4.76 -12.38
N PHE A 550 21.62 -4.64 -13.58
CA PHE A 550 21.83 -3.34 -14.27
C PHE A 550 20.55 -2.71 -14.81
N LYS A 551 19.41 -3.42 -14.78
CA LYS A 551 18.10 -2.92 -15.18
C LYS A 551 17.14 -2.76 -13.99
N LYS A 552 17.46 -3.38 -12.85
CA LYS A 552 16.64 -3.35 -11.65
C LYS A 552 16.85 -2.04 -10.90
N ARG A 553 15.77 -1.46 -10.38
CA ARG A 553 15.84 -0.39 -9.39
C ARG A 553 16.27 -1.03 -8.08
N LEU A 554 17.29 -0.51 -7.42
CA LEU A 554 17.81 -1.00 -6.15
C LEU A 554 17.62 0.07 -5.07
N GLU A 555 17.64 -0.34 -3.82
CA GLU A 555 17.66 0.54 -2.67
C GLU A 555 19.09 0.59 -2.11
N PHE A 556 19.63 1.78 -1.89
CA PHE A 556 20.96 2.01 -1.33
C PHE A 556 20.84 2.60 0.05
N GLY A 557 21.50 1.97 1.03
CA GLY A 557 21.54 2.39 2.41
C GLY A 557 22.91 2.96 2.79
N PHE A 558 22.93 4.06 3.53
CA PHE A 558 24.16 4.64 4.07
C PHE A 558 23.90 5.40 5.38
N SER A 559 24.83 5.33 6.33
CA SER A 559 24.67 6.03 7.61
C SER A 559 24.75 7.55 7.43
N PRO A 560 24.08 8.33 8.28
CA PRO A 560 24.18 9.80 8.27
C PRO A 560 25.61 10.32 8.37
N ASP A 561 26.47 9.61 9.10
CA ASP A 561 27.89 9.97 9.32
C ASP A 561 28.80 9.59 8.13
N SER A 562 28.27 8.87 7.13
CA SER A 562 29.01 8.48 5.92
C SER A 562 28.70 9.37 4.72
N VAL A 563 28.07 10.51 4.94
CA VAL A 563 27.69 11.48 3.90
C VAL A 563 28.46 12.76 4.08
N ALA A 564 29.12 13.21 3.04
CA ALA A 564 29.83 14.49 3.03
C ALA A 564 29.06 15.55 2.20
N MET A 565 29.15 16.79 2.62
CA MET A 565 28.81 17.94 1.77
C MET A 565 29.93 18.14 0.76
N ALA A 566 29.62 18.11 -0.53
CA ALA A 566 30.60 18.10 -1.59
C ALA A 566 30.21 19.05 -2.75
N GLN A 567 31.14 19.31 -3.65
CA GLN A 567 30.85 20.02 -4.88
C GLN A 567 30.24 19.09 -5.96
N GLU A 568 30.47 17.79 -5.82
CA GLU A 568 29.90 16.74 -6.66
C GLU A 568 29.03 15.84 -5.80
N GLY A 569 27.92 15.34 -6.33
CA GLY A 569 26.95 14.53 -5.63
C GLY A 569 25.53 14.81 -6.12
N PHE A 570 24.52 14.37 -5.40
CA PHE A 570 23.14 14.67 -5.76
C PHE A 570 22.62 15.91 -4.99
N ASP A 571 21.70 16.62 -5.64
CA ASP A 571 21.13 17.86 -5.11
C ASP A 571 20.13 17.56 -3.98
N ALA A 572 20.20 18.38 -2.91
CA ALA A 572 19.29 18.30 -1.78
C ALA A 572 19.06 19.70 -1.18
N GLU A 573 17.94 19.90 -0.50
CA GLU A 573 17.59 21.13 0.19
C GLU A 573 17.39 20.87 1.68
N VAL A 574 17.80 21.80 2.53
CA VAL A 574 17.60 21.69 3.98
C VAL A 574 16.10 21.76 4.29
N SER A 575 15.58 20.67 4.86
CA SER A 575 14.17 20.55 5.28
C SER A 575 14.01 20.93 6.76
N SER A 576 14.88 20.43 7.63
CA SER A 576 14.89 20.75 9.06
C SER A 576 16.23 20.41 9.70
N VAL A 577 16.45 20.96 10.89
CA VAL A 577 17.63 20.63 11.71
C VAL A 577 17.14 19.94 12.98
N LYS A 578 17.66 18.73 13.25
CA LYS A 578 17.36 17.97 14.48
C LYS A 578 18.59 17.98 15.39
N ASP A 579 18.44 18.56 16.59
CA ASP A 579 19.47 18.54 17.63
C ASP A 579 19.07 17.51 18.69
N TYR A 580 19.85 16.44 18.81
CA TYR A 580 19.60 15.36 19.77
C TYR A 580 20.26 15.61 21.14
N GLY A 581 20.84 16.80 21.36
CA GLY A 581 21.28 17.28 22.68
C GLY A 581 22.48 16.58 23.29
N ASN A 582 23.14 15.67 22.56
CA ASN A 582 24.38 14.99 22.98
C ASN A 582 25.61 15.45 22.19
N GLY A 583 25.53 16.61 21.55
CA GLY A 583 26.55 17.10 20.62
C GLY A 583 26.42 16.56 19.19
N SER A 584 25.47 15.67 18.93
CA SER A 584 25.18 15.17 17.58
C SER A 584 24.04 15.97 16.98
N ARG A 585 24.34 16.71 15.94
CA ARG A 585 23.40 17.52 15.18
C ARG A 585 23.21 16.89 13.81
N TYR A 586 21.97 16.66 13.41
CA TYR A 586 21.62 16.11 12.12
C TYR A 586 20.80 17.11 11.33
N VAL A 587 21.13 17.24 10.06
CA VAL A 587 20.36 18.03 9.10
C VAL A 587 19.54 17.08 8.26
N VAL A 588 18.23 17.29 8.24
CA VAL A 588 17.33 16.57 7.33
C VAL A 588 17.33 17.31 6.02
N LEU A 589 17.69 16.62 4.97
CA LEU A 589 17.77 17.13 3.61
C LEU A 589 16.69 16.49 2.77
N ARG A 590 15.95 17.29 2.01
CA ARG A 590 14.98 16.81 1.03
C ARG A 590 15.68 16.58 -0.31
N THR A 591 15.51 15.37 -0.87
CA THR A 591 15.98 14.97 -2.19
C THR A 591 14.79 14.79 -3.14
N ALA A 592 15.05 14.47 -4.40
CA ALA A 592 14.00 14.19 -5.38
C ALA A 592 13.15 12.94 -5.03
N THR A 593 13.69 11.99 -4.28
CA THR A 593 13.00 10.71 -3.96
C THR A 593 12.59 10.57 -2.50
N GLY A 594 12.97 11.51 -1.61
CA GLY A 594 12.62 11.45 -0.19
C GLY A 594 13.46 12.35 0.69
N GLU A 595 13.50 12.06 1.98
CA GLU A 595 14.32 12.77 2.94
C GLU A 595 15.49 11.90 3.40
N ILE A 596 16.66 12.51 3.56
CA ILE A 596 17.85 11.89 4.13
C ILE A 596 18.36 12.71 5.33
N CYS A 597 19.04 12.05 6.25
CA CYS A 597 19.72 12.70 7.36
C CYS A 597 21.23 12.69 7.14
N VAL A 598 21.87 13.82 7.46
CA VAL A 598 23.32 13.97 7.39
C VAL A 598 23.82 14.50 8.73
N SER A 599 24.86 13.90 9.29
CA SER A 599 25.54 14.42 10.48
C SER A 599 26.37 15.64 10.09
N CYS A 600 26.16 16.75 10.76
CA CYS A 600 26.88 17.99 10.46
C CYS A 600 27.11 18.84 11.72
N GLY A 601 28.33 19.33 11.88
CA GLY A 601 28.70 20.23 12.97
C GLY A 601 28.32 21.69 12.73
N ASP A 602 28.13 22.12 11.49
CA ASP A 602 27.93 23.50 11.09
C ASP A 602 26.47 23.82 10.73
N ASN A 603 26.12 25.11 10.77
CA ASN A 603 24.84 25.59 10.27
C ASN A 603 24.83 25.54 8.72
N ILE A 604 23.92 24.75 8.16
CA ILE A 604 23.73 24.65 6.72
C ILE A 604 22.36 25.22 6.38
N GLU A 605 22.32 26.10 5.38
CA GLU A 605 21.10 26.70 4.86
C GLU A 605 21.12 26.67 3.34
N GLY A 606 19.95 26.43 2.72
CA GLY A 606 19.77 26.45 1.26
C GLY A 606 20.10 25.13 0.55
N PRO A 607 20.24 25.17 -0.79
CA PRO A 607 20.54 23.99 -1.59
C PRO A 607 21.97 23.52 -1.38
N VAL A 608 22.16 22.22 -1.24
CA VAL A 608 23.46 21.58 -1.00
C VAL A 608 23.64 20.37 -1.91
N LYS A 609 24.89 19.96 -2.13
CA LYS A 609 25.20 18.68 -2.78
C LYS A 609 25.73 17.69 -1.74
N VAL A 610 25.24 16.46 -1.81
CA VAL A 610 25.61 15.41 -0.88
C VAL A 610 26.22 14.22 -1.60
N LEU A 611 27.30 13.69 -1.02
CA LEU A 611 28.04 12.56 -1.57
C LEU A 611 28.22 11.50 -0.49
N PRO A 612 27.52 10.34 -0.59
CA PRO A 612 27.77 9.21 0.28
C PRO A 612 29.13 8.56 0.02
N ASP A 613 29.77 8.08 1.10
CA ASP A 613 30.99 7.27 1.01
C ASP A 613 30.68 5.93 0.35
N ALA A 614 31.20 5.72 -0.86
CA ALA A 614 30.93 4.55 -1.68
C ALA A 614 31.27 3.21 -0.99
N ASP A 615 32.29 3.20 -0.13
CA ASP A 615 32.67 2.00 0.62
C ASP A 615 31.66 1.61 1.71
N LYS A 616 30.88 2.58 2.17
CA LYS A 616 29.87 2.40 3.23
C LYS A 616 28.44 2.27 2.71
N ILE A 617 28.22 2.36 1.40
CA ILE A 617 26.89 2.14 0.81
C ILE A 617 26.52 0.65 0.93
N SER A 618 25.40 0.35 1.56
CA SER A 618 24.76 -0.96 1.53
C SER A 618 23.79 -1.05 0.36
N VAL A 619 23.61 -2.23 -0.20
CA VAL A 619 22.72 -2.47 -1.34
C VAL A 619 21.61 -3.43 -0.90
N TYR A 620 20.36 -3.06 -1.17
CA TYR A 620 19.18 -3.84 -0.78
C TYR A 620 18.32 -4.17 -2.00
N ASP A 621 17.66 -5.32 -1.93
CA ASP A 621 16.59 -5.66 -2.86
C ASP A 621 15.30 -4.94 -2.45
N PRO A 622 14.71 -4.06 -3.28
CA PRO A 622 13.50 -3.31 -2.93
C PRO A 622 12.26 -4.19 -2.78
N ASP A 623 12.26 -5.38 -3.41
CA ASP A 623 11.11 -6.29 -3.37
C ASP A 623 11.06 -7.12 -2.07
N GLY A 624 12.19 -7.25 -1.35
CA GLY A 624 12.28 -8.03 -0.12
C GLY A 624 12.93 -7.30 1.07
N GLY A 625 13.45 -6.08 0.87
CA GLY A 625 14.15 -5.33 1.93
C GLY A 625 15.46 -5.99 2.40
N ILE A 626 15.94 -7.01 1.68
CA ILE A 626 17.09 -7.84 2.07
C ILE A 626 18.37 -7.11 1.72
N ARG A 627 19.26 -7.00 2.69
CA ARG A 627 20.61 -6.48 2.46
C ARG A 627 21.39 -7.47 1.58
N LEU A 628 21.81 -6.99 0.42
CA LEU A 628 22.59 -7.80 -0.55
C LEU A 628 24.08 -7.71 -0.26
N ILE A 629 24.52 -6.57 0.29
CA ILE A 629 25.92 -6.31 0.69
C ILE A 629 25.95 -5.35 1.86
#